data_ce65fd43f35710ff7a865315a75cf569
#
_entry.id   ce65fd43f35710ff7a865315a75cf569
#
_cell.length_a   1.000
_cell.length_b   1.000
_cell.length_c   1.000
_cell.angle_alpha   90.00
_cell.angle_beta   90.00
_cell.angle_gamma   90.00
#
_symmetry.space_group_name_H-M   'P 1'
#
loop_
_entity.id
_entity.type
_entity.pdbx_description
1 polymer ?
#
loop_
_entity_poly.entity_id
_entity_poly.type
_entity_poly.pdbx_seq_one_letter_code
_entity_poly.pdbx_strand_id
1 'polypeptide(L)'
;KTYDVTTASHPVGESVLARTSMSYLGRFTDPETGTVVKSDFLAQFHCSETFAFPDSVKDHKITKSEIKLYIDKFIGDSLTSFKLSVYPLNKVMDPEVDYYTNIEPSKYYDTNQKPIAVKWFTLSDRTIDDETRWDLDYYNSINISLPVSIGQAIYEGYINNPDAFTNTDKWANSGIPGSKGFYFKLEAGDR
;
A
#
# COMPACT_ATOMS: atom_id res chain seq x y z
N LYS A 1 37.91 -14.55 -34.25
CA LYS A 1 38.01 -15.40 -33.05
C LYS A 1 36.60 -15.75 -32.61
N THR A 2 36.33 -17.03 -32.52
CA THR A 2 35.06 -17.58 -32.00
C THR A 2 35.31 -17.96 -30.56
N TYR A 3 34.37 -17.65 -29.68
CA TYR A 3 34.43 -18.01 -28.26
C TYR A 3 33.23 -18.90 -27.95
N ASP A 4 33.49 -19.99 -27.25
CA ASP A 4 32.45 -20.84 -26.72
C ASP A 4 31.89 -20.22 -25.45
N VAL A 5 30.58 -20.00 -25.40
CA VAL A 5 29.88 -19.45 -24.25
C VAL A 5 28.93 -20.51 -23.70
N THR A 6 29.11 -20.84 -22.45
CA THR A 6 28.18 -21.69 -21.71
C THR A 6 27.29 -20.83 -20.81
N THR A 7 25.99 -20.94 -20.96
CA THR A 7 25.03 -20.25 -20.10
C THR A 7 24.29 -21.27 -19.24
N ALA A 8 24.03 -20.91 -17.99
CA ALA A 8 23.23 -21.72 -17.10
C ALA A 8 22.20 -20.81 -16.39
N SER A 9 20.98 -21.30 -16.25
CA SER A 9 19.96 -20.64 -15.43
C SER A 9 19.92 -21.29 -14.07
N HIS A 10 20.03 -20.48 -13.03
CA HIS A 10 19.91 -20.95 -11.65
C HIS A 10 18.64 -20.35 -11.04
N PRO A 11 17.81 -21.15 -10.33
CA PRO A 11 16.69 -20.61 -9.59
C PRO A 11 17.20 -19.65 -8.50
N VAL A 12 16.56 -18.49 -8.38
CA VAL A 12 16.90 -17.49 -7.34
C VAL A 12 16.58 -18.01 -5.94
N GLY A 13 15.76 -19.05 -5.84
CA GLY A 13 15.23 -19.55 -4.58
C GLY A 13 14.00 -18.75 -4.11
N GLU A 14 13.62 -18.96 -2.86
CA GLU A 14 12.39 -18.36 -2.30
C GLU A 14 12.62 -16.99 -1.65
N SER A 15 13.88 -16.56 -1.53
CA SER A 15 14.27 -15.37 -0.76
C SER A 15 14.66 -14.19 -1.67
N VAL A 16 13.66 -13.59 -2.30
CA VAL A 16 13.86 -12.32 -3.04
C VAL A 16 13.57 -11.17 -2.08
N LEU A 17 14.56 -10.28 -1.88
CA LEU A 17 14.43 -9.14 -0.98
C LEU A 17 13.28 -8.23 -1.47
N ALA A 18 12.37 -7.91 -0.56
CA ALA A 18 11.29 -6.99 -0.84
C ALA A 18 11.82 -5.55 -0.91
N ARG A 19 11.37 -4.80 -1.92
CA ARG A 19 11.73 -3.38 -2.04
C ARG A 19 10.88 -2.55 -1.09
N THR A 20 11.49 -1.53 -0.49
CA THR A 20 10.82 -0.63 0.45
C THR A 20 10.30 0.65 -0.20
N SER A 21 10.84 1.02 -1.38
CA SER A 21 10.52 2.27 -2.07
C SER A 21 9.32 2.17 -3.03
N MET A 22 8.92 0.95 -3.42
CA MET A 22 7.74 0.71 -4.25
C MET A 22 7.14 -0.65 -3.96
N SER A 23 5.83 -0.76 -4.15
CA SER A 23 5.09 -2.00 -3.95
C SER A 23 4.46 -2.46 -5.26
N TYR A 24 4.33 -3.77 -5.42
CA TYR A 24 3.63 -4.36 -6.54
C TYR A 24 2.27 -4.86 -6.07
N LEU A 25 1.24 -4.53 -6.84
CA LEU A 25 -0.12 -4.98 -6.59
C LEU A 25 -0.72 -5.47 -7.91
N GLY A 26 -1.08 -6.73 -7.96
CA GLY A 26 -1.65 -7.29 -9.18
C GLY A 26 -1.68 -8.80 -9.21
N ARG A 27 -2.29 -9.30 -10.28
CA ARG A 27 -2.25 -10.70 -10.68
C ARG A 27 -2.01 -10.76 -12.18
N PHE A 28 -1.08 -11.58 -12.57
CA PHE A 28 -0.73 -11.81 -13.95
C PHE A 28 -0.64 -13.32 -14.20
N THR A 29 -1.29 -13.78 -15.24
CA THR A 29 -1.15 -15.17 -15.73
C THR A 29 -0.33 -15.13 -17.02
N ASP A 30 0.83 -15.75 -17.01
CA ASP A 30 1.67 -15.87 -18.20
C ASP A 30 0.94 -16.73 -19.24
N PRO A 31 0.64 -16.18 -20.44
CA PRO A 31 -0.11 -16.90 -21.46
C PRO A 31 0.65 -18.09 -22.09
N GLU A 32 1.98 -18.09 -21.99
CA GLU A 32 2.80 -19.16 -22.58
C GLU A 32 2.95 -20.35 -21.64
N THR A 33 3.16 -20.07 -20.34
CA THR A 33 3.46 -21.11 -19.34
C THR A 33 2.27 -21.44 -18.44
N GLY A 34 1.25 -20.58 -18.40
CA GLY A 34 0.14 -20.66 -17.44
C GLY A 34 0.55 -20.32 -16.00
N THR A 35 1.79 -19.84 -15.80
CA THR A 35 2.27 -19.47 -14.47
C THR A 35 1.54 -18.23 -13.96
N VAL A 36 1.03 -18.31 -12.73
CA VAL A 36 0.34 -17.20 -12.08
C VAL A 36 1.29 -16.50 -11.12
N VAL A 37 1.48 -15.19 -11.33
CA VAL A 37 2.16 -14.32 -10.38
C VAL A 37 1.11 -13.42 -9.73
N LYS A 38 1.03 -13.47 -8.40
CA LYS A 38 0.16 -12.60 -7.60
C LYS A 38 1.02 -11.81 -6.63
N SER A 39 0.76 -10.53 -6.52
CA SER A 39 1.43 -9.64 -5.57
C SER A 39 0.42 -8.84 -4.77
N ASP A 40 0.56 -8.94 -3.47
CA ASP A 40 -0.09 -8.13 -2.44
C ASP A 40 1.03 -7.46 -1.63
N PHE A 41 0.75 -6.45 -0.81
CA PHE A 41 1.81 -5.83 -0.02
C PHE A 41 1.35 -5.37 1.36
N LEU A 42 2.31 -5.32 2.28
CA LEU A 42 2.17 -4.70 3.59
C LEU A 42 2.89 -3.35 3.55
N ALA A 43 2.28 -2.33 4.13
CA ALA A 43 2.90 -1.02 4.25
C ALA A 43 2.70 -0.44 5.64
N GLN A 44 3.79 0.04 6.22
CA GLN A 44 3.78 0.82 7.44
C GLN A 44 4.01 2.28 7.09
N PHE A 45 3.14 3.15 7.57
CA PHE A 45 3.25 4.58 7.34
C PHE A 45 4.02 5.23 8.49
N HIS A 46 4.67 6.33 8.21
CA HIS A 46 5.28 7.18 9.22
C HIS A 46 4.83 8.62 9.03
N CYS A 47 4.95 9.41 10.07
CA CYS A 47 4.81 10.85 9.99
C CYS A 47 6.16 11.49 9.70
N SER A 48 6.19 12.55 8.89
CA SER A 48 7.39 13.37 8.78
C SER A 48 7.64 14.10 10.10
N GLU A 49 8.90 14.44 10.40
CA GLU A 49 9.26 15.21 11.60
C GLU A 49 8.57 16.59 11.65
N THR A 50 8.15 17.11 10.51
CA THR A 50 7.45 18.37 10.35
C THR A 50 5.93 18.21 10.24
N PHE A 51 5.41 17.01 10.53
CA PHE A 51 3.97 16.76 10.42
C PHE A 51 3.19 17.64 11.40
N ALA A 52 2.19 18.34 10.89
CA ALA A 52 1.22 19.07 11.68
C ALA A 52 -0.15 19.04 10.97
N PHE A 53 -1.20 18.92 11.75
CA PHE A 53 -2.52 19.18 11.22
C PHE A 53 -2.68 20.70 10.95
N PRO A 54 -3.37 21.09 9.87
CA PRO A 54 -3.64 22.50 9.62
C PRO A 54 -4.53 23.09 10.72
N ASP A 55 -4.31 24.35 11.05
CA ASP A 55 -5.12 25.10 12.04
C ASP A 55 -6.61 25.19 11.66
N SER A 56 -6.94 24.82 10.43
CA SER A 56 -8.30 24.86 9.88
C SER A 56 -9.16 23.64 10.22
N VAL A 57 -8.71 22.72 11.08
CA VAL A 57 -9.57 21.64 11.57
C VAL A 57 -10.65 22.24 12.47
N LYS A 58 -11.82 22.49 11.88
CA LYS A 58 -12.97 23.09 12.58
C LYS A 58 -13.57 22.10 13.57
N ASP A 59 -13.92 22.61 14.73
CA ASP A 59 -14.63 21.87 15.78
C ASP A 59 -13.94 20.55 16.19
N HIS A 60 -12.62 20.45 15.96
CA HIS A 60 -11.83 19.24 16.25
C HIS A 60 -12.40 17.97 15.58
N LYS A 61 -13.06 18.14 14.43
CA LYS A 61 -13.76 17.05 13.74
C LYS A 61 -13.16 16.75 12.37
N ILE A 62 -12.80 15.49 12.18
CA ILE A 62 -12.40 14.95 10.89
C ILE A 62 -13.65 14.52 10.11
N THR A 63 -13.73 14.95 8.87
CA THR A 63 -14.88 14.64 7.98
C THR A 63 -14.55 13.58 6.94
N LYS A 64 -13.25 13.35 6.65
CA LYS A 64 -12.80 12.40 5.63
C LYS A 64 -11.46 11.78 6.04
N SER A 65 -11.32 10.48 5.79
CA SER A 65 -10.06 9.75 5.96
C SER A 65 -9.81 8.89 4.73
N GLU A 66 -8.64 9.01 4.12
CA GLU A 66 -8.29 8.30 2.88
C GLU A 66 -6.85 7.85 2.87
N ILE A 67 -6.60 6.73 2.18
CA ILE A 67 -5.28 6.35 1.70
C ILE A 67 -5.25 6.62 0.19
N LYS A 68 -4.20 7.26 -0.28
CA LYS A 68 -3.94 7.48 -1.69
C LYS A 68 -2.73 6.67 -2.10
N LEU A 69 -2.92 5.71 -3.02
CA LEU A 69 -1.86 4.91 -3.61
C LEU A 69 -1.54 5.49 -4.99
N TYR A 70 -0.35 6.03 -5.16
CA TYR A 70 0.11 6.54 -6.44
C TYR A 70 0.59 5.40 -7.32
N ILE A 71 0.21 5.43 -8.60
CA ILE A 71 0.59 4.44 -9.61
C ILE A 71 1.73 5.02 -10.42
N ASP A 72 2.94 4.47 -10.25
CA ASP A 72 4.09 4.86 -11.07
C ASP A 72 4.03 4.22 -12.45
N LYS A 73 3.86 2.89 -12.49
CA LYS A 73 3.80 2.10 -13.74
C LYS A 73 2.80 0.97 -13.61
N PHE A 74 2.26 0.55 -14.73
CA PHE A 74 1.46 -0.65 -14.80
C PHE A 74 1.78 -1.47 -16.04
N ILE A 75 1.52 -2.76 -15.95
CA ILE A 75 1.59 -3.70 -17.06
C ILE A 75 0.19 -4.24 -17.25
N GLY A 76 -0.30 -4.18 -18.48
CA GLY A 76 -1.55 -4.80 -18.76
C GLY A 76 -2.64 -3.87 -19.26
N ASP A 77 -3.88 -4.38 -19.28
CA ASP A 77 -5.05 -3.60 -19.68
C ASP A 77 -5.46 -2.65 -18.54
N SER A 78 -5.41 -1.35 -18.82
CA SER A 78 -5.76 -0.31 -17.87
C SER A 78 -7.25 -0.26 -17.50
N LEU A 79 -8.10 -0.98 -18.23
CA LEU A 79 -9.54 -1.03 -18.03
C LEU A 79 -10.01 -2.25 -17.26
N THR A 80 -9.13 -3.21 -17.00
CA THR A 80 -9.44 -4.34 -16.12
C THR A 80 -9.83 -3.84 -14.74
N SER A 81 -10.94 -4.36 -14.24
CA SER A 81 -11.46 -4.00 -12.91
C SER A 81 -10.80 -4.84 -11.83
N PHE A 82 -10.22 -4.18 -10.85
CA PHE A 82 -9.57 -4.79 -9.69
C PHE A 82 -10.38 -4.54 -8.42
N LYS A 83 -10.35 -5.53 -7.52
CA LYS A 83 -10.91 -5.41 -6.17
C LYS A 83 -9.79 -5.49 -5.15
N LEU A 84 -9.63 -4.44 -4.38
CA LEU A 84 -8.65 -4.31 -3.31
C LEU A 84 -9.34 -4.30 -1.95
N SER A 85 -8.86 -5.13 -1.03
CA SER A 85 -9.24 -5.13 0.38
C SER A 85 -8.10 -4.63 1.24
N VAL A 86 -8.41 -3.81 2.24
CA VAL A 86 -7.43 -3.23 3.16
C VAL A 86 -7.69 -3.73 4.57
N TYR A 87 -6.65 -4.26 5.19
CA TYR A 87 -6.69 -4.79 6.56
C TYR A 87 -5.68 -4.05 7.44
N PRO A 88 -6.04 -3.64 8.66
CA PRO A 88 -5.08 -3.05 9.58
C PRO A 88 -4.09 -4.10 10.07
N LEU A 89 -2.84 -3.71 10.21
CA LEU A 89 -1.83 -4.57 10.84
C LEU A 89 -2.00 -4.58 12.35
N ASN A 90 -1.80 -5.76 12.94
CA ASN A 90 -1.81 -5.96 14.39
C ASN A 90 -0.39 -6.04 14.98
N LYS A 91 0.63 -6.15 14.12
CA LYS A 91 2.04 -6.24 14.49
C LYS A 91 2.84 -5.18 13.73
N VAL A 92 3.75 -4.53 14.43
CA VAL A 92 4.72 -3.59 13.84
C VAL A 92 5.75 -4.38 13.02
N MET A 93 6.11 -3.85 11.87
CA MET A 93 7.22 -4.36 11.07
C MET A 93 8.51 -3.70 11.57
N ASP A 94 9.50 -4.51 11.90
CA ASP A 94 10.78 -4.05 12.41
C ASP A 94 11.64 -3.50 11.26
N PRO A 95 12.05 -2.24 11.28
CA PRO A 95 12.86 -1.64 10.21
C PRO A 95 14.26 -2.25 10.09
N GLU A 96 14.78 -2.90 11.14
CA GLU A 96 16.09 -3.55 11.15
C GLU A 96 16.08 -4.97 10.57
N VAL A 97 14.91 -5.47 10.19
CA VAL A 97 14.75 -6.82 9.63
C VAL A 97 14.58 -6.76 8.11
N ASP A 98 15.37 -7.55 7.41
CA ASP A 98 15.19 -7.78 5.98
C ASP A 98 13.92 -8.60 5.72
N TYR A 99 13.01 -8.04 4.92
CA TYR A 99 11.80 -8.71 4.49
C TYR A 99 11.92 -9.21 3.06
N TYR A 100 11.40 -10.39 2.82
CA TYR A 100 11.45 -11.05 1.52
C TYR A 100 10.05 -11.19 0.92
N THR A 101 9.98 -11.39 -0.39
CA THR A 101 8.71 -11.48 -1.13
C THR A 101 7.84 -12.68 -0.74
N ASN A 102 8.39 -13.67 -0.02
CA ASN A 102 7.69 -14.81 0.55
C ASN A 102 7.15 -14.56 1.98
N ILE A 103 7.12 -13.31 2.45
CA ILE A 103 6.53 -12.96 3.75
C ILE A 103 5.09 -13.49 3.84
N GLU A 104 4.73 -14.06 4.99
CA GLU A 104 3.38 -14.52 5.27
C GLU A 104 2.55 -13.39 5.89
N PRO A 105 1.60 -12.77 5.17
CA PRO A 105 0.82 -11.66 5.69
C PRO A 105 0.00 -12.02 6.93
N SER A 106 -0.45 -13.28 7.05
CA SER A 106 -1.23 -13.79 8.19
C SER A 106 -0.56 -13.62 9.55
N LYS A 107 0.77 -13.40 9.58
CA LYS A 107 1.52 -13.12 10.81
C LYS A 107 1.40 -11.65 11.27
N TYR A 108 0.82 -10.78 10.46
CA TYR A 108 0.80 -9.34 10.65
C TYR A 108 -0.61 -8.74 10.75
N TYR A 109 -1.67 -9.50 10.41
CA TYR A 109 -3.05 -9.05 10.53
C TYR A 109 -3.95 -10.19 11.04
N ASP A 110 -5.12 -9.86 11.55
CA ASP A 110 -6.11 -10.87 11.95
C ASP A 110 -6.88 -11.38 10.73
N THR A 111 -6.67 -12.64 10.38
CA THR A 111 -7.30 -13.29 9.23
C THR A 111 -8.82 -13.47 9.36
N ASN A 112 -9.36 -13.36 10.57
CA ASN A 112 -10.80 -13.43 10.85
C ASN A 112 -11.48 -12.06 10.79
N GLN A 113 -10.68 -10.98 10.73
CA GLN A 113 -11.20 -9.63 10.67
C GLN A 113 -11.71 -9.31 9.27
N LYS A 114 -12.83 -8.59 9.19
CA LYS A 114 -13.28 -8.01 7.93
C LYS A 114 -12.35 -6.88 7.49
N PRO A 115 -12.18 -6.67 6.18
CA PRO A 115 -11.42 -5.52 5.69
C PRO A 115 -12.06 -4.21 6.18
N ILE A 116 -11.23 -3.24 6.55
CA ILE A 116 -11.69 -1.91 6.96
C ILE A 116 -12.11 -1.04 5.78
N ALA A 117 -11.60 -1.38 4.60
CA ALA A 117 -11.98 -0.75 3.34
C ALA A 117 -11.93 -1.75 2.21
N VAL A 118 -12.81 -1.57 1.23
CA VAL A 118 -12.81 -2.30 -0.04
C VAL A 118 -12.94 -1.29 -1.15
N LYS A 119 -12.07 -1.38 -2.16
CA LYS A 119 -12.09 -0.49 -3.32
C LYS A 119 -12.11 -1.31 -4.60
N TRP A 120 -13.08 -1.02 -5.47
CA TRP A 120 -13.03 -1.39 -6.88
C TRP A 120 -12.40 -0.25 -7.66
N PHE A 121 -11.49 -0.56 -8.56
CA PHE A 121 -10.81 0.44 -9.37
C PHE A 121 -10.37 -0.14 -10.71
N THR A 122 -10.13 0.74 -11.66
CA THR A 122 -9.39 0.50 -12.91
C THR A 122 -8.13 1.36 -12.89
N LEU A 123 -7.09 0.98 -13.62
CA LEU A 123 -5.85 1.76 -13.68
C LEU A 123 -6.01 3.03 -14.51
N SER A 124 -6.96 3.05 -15.44
CA SER A 124 -7.35 4.24 -16.18
C SER A 124 -8.63 4.82 -15.58
N ASP A 125 -8.53 5.98 -14.94
CA ASP A 125 -9.69 6.72 -14.47
C ASP A 125 -10.27 7.54 -15.64
N ARG A 126 -11.41 7.11 -16.15
CA ARG A 126 -12.11 7.78 -17.25
C ARG A 126 -13.03 8.92 -16.79
N THR A 127 -13.16 9.13 -15.49
CA THR A 127 -13.92 10.28 -14.95
C THR A 127 -13.12 11.57 -15.00
N ILE A 128 -11.81 11.46 -15.22
CA ILE A 128 -10.89 12.59 -15.36
C ILE A 128 -10.81 12.97 -16.84
N ASP A 129 -10.98 14.25 -17.13
CA ASP A 129 -10.85 14.78 -18.48
C ASP A 129 -9.42 14.68 -19.02
N ASP A 130 -9.27 14.79 -20.33
CA ASP A 130 -7.97 14.62 -20.97
C ASP A 130 -7.00 15.76 -20.63
N GLU A 131 -7.49 16.99 -20.42
CA GLU A 131 -6.67 18.14 -20.06
C GLU A 131 -5.99 17.90 -18.71
N THR A 132 -6.76 17.50 -17.71
CA THR A 132 -6.23 17.15 -16.37
C THR A 132 -5.28 15.95 -16.44
N ARG A 133 -5.61 14.95 -17.27
CA ARG A 133 -4.79 13.71 -17.38
C ARG A 133 -3.41 13.96 -17.98
N TRP A 134 -3.28 14.96 -18.86
CA TRP A 134 -2.02 15.34 -19.50
C TRP A 134 -1.28 16.45 -18.77
N ASP A 135 -1.82 16.93 -17.64
CA ASP A 135 -1.13 17.88 -16.78
C ASP A 135 0.12 17.23 -16.16
N LEU A 136 1.22 17.98 -16.12
CA LEU A 136 2.49 17.55 -15.55
C LEU A 136 2.40 17.23 -14.04
N ASP A 137 1.45 17.87 -13.36
CA ASP A 137 1.21 17.67 -11.93
C ASP A 137 0.18 16.56 -11.63
N TYR A 138 -0.36 15.91 -12.67
CA TYR A 138 -1.29 14.80 -12.50
C TYR A 138 -0.56 13.50 -12.19
N TYR A 139 -0.90 12.91 -11.04
CA TYR A 139 -0.44 11.59 -10.65
C TYR A 139 -1.62 10.64 -10.55
N ASN A 140 -1.59 9.59 -11.39
CA ASN A 140 -2.61 8.55 -11.32
C ASN A 140 -2.59 7.87 -9.94
N SER A 141 -3.77 7.71 -9.34
CA SER A 141 -3.86 7.21 -7.96
C SER A 141 -5.14 6.44 -7.68
N ILE A 142 -5.03 5.48 -6.76
CA ILE A 142 -6.17 4.77 -6.19
C ILE A 142 -6.52 5.42 -4.86
N ASN A 143 -7.68 6.07 -4.78
CA ASN A 143 -8.17 6.68 -3.56
C ASN A 143 -9.04 5.69 -2.79
N ILE A 144 -8.62 5.32 -1.59
CA ILE A 144 -9.28 4.34 -0.72
C ILE A 144 -9.85 5.07 0.48
N SER A 145 -11.17 5.16 0.57
CA SER A 145 -11.83 5.76 1.72
C SER A 145 -11.74 4.83 2.92
N LEU A 146 -11.25 5.36 4.02
CA LEU A 146 -11.22 4.69 5.32
C LEU A 146 -12.41 5.14 6.19
N PRO A 147 -12.78 4.37 7.23
CA PRO A 147 -13.67 4.86 8.26
C PRO A 147 -13.17 6.18 8.86
N VAL A 148 -14.04 7.17 8.97
CA VAL A 148 -13.70 8.50 9.53
C VAL A 148 -13.16 8.37 10.95
N SER A 149 -13.59 7.35 11.70
CA SER A 149 -13.10 7.06 13.06
C SER A 149 -11.58 6.85 13.12
N ILE A 150 -10.96 6.34 12.06
CA ILE A 150 -9.50 6.19 12.00
C ILE A 150 -8.83 7.57 11.92
N GLY A 151 -9.30 8.42 11.01
CA GLY A 151 -8.79 9.78 10.91
C GLY A 151 -9.02 10.59 12.18
N GLN A 152 -10.19 10.43 12.81
CA GLN A 152 -10.50 11.08 14.09
C GLN A 152 -9.55 10.61 15.21
N ALA A 153 -9.30 9.30 15.31
CA ALA A 153 -8.38 8.75 16.30
C ALA A 153 -6.92 9.23 16.10
N ILE A 154 -6.51 9.39 14.83
CA ILE A 154 -5.19 9.96 14.49
C ILE A 154 -5.12 11.43 14.94
N TYR A 155 -6.15 12.21 14.67
CA TYR A 155 -6.22 13.61 15.08
C TYR A 155 -6.23 13.76 16.61
N GLU A 156 -7.05 12.99 17.31
CA GLU A 156 -7.08 12.97 18.79
C GLU A 156 -5.74 12.52 19.39
N GLY A 157 -5.12 11.53 18.76
CA GLY A 157 -3.77 11.09 19.11
C GLY A 157 -2.74 12.19 18.97
N TYR A 158 -2.83 12.99 17.91
CA TYR A 158 -1.94 14.15 17.70
C TYR A 158 -2.12 15.22 18.78
N ILE A 159 -3.35 15.51 19.16
CA ILE A 159 -3.63 16.50 20.21
C ILE A 159 -3.19 16.02 21.60
N ASN A 160 -3.49 14.76 21.94
CA ASN A 160 -3.28 14.20 23.28
C ASN A 160 -1.88 13.63 23.51
N ASN A 161 -1.20 13.19 22.45
CA ASN A 161 0.13 12.58 22.49
C ASN A 161 0.96 12.98 21.26
N PRO A 162 1.33 14.26 21.13
CA PRO A 162 2.08 14.75 19.97
C PRO A 162 3.46 14.08 19.82
N ASP A 163 4.03 13.58 20.92
CA ASP A 163 5.31 12.87 20.91
C ASP A 163 5.28 11.59 20.04
N ALA A 164 4.11 10.94 19.92
CA ALA A 164 3.93 9.79 19.04
C ALA A 164 4.19 10.10 17.56
N PHE A 165 4.11 11.36 17.15
CA PHE A 165 4.28 11.78 15.75
C PHE A 165 5.70 12.29 15.43
N THR A 166 6.63 12.18 16.36
CA THR A 166 8.00 12.71 16.20
C THR A 166 8.96 11.78 15.46
N ASN A 167 8.69 10.48 15.46
CA ASN A 167 9.47 9.51 14.69
C ASN A 167 8.66 8.24 14.39
N THR A 168 9.21 7.41 13.50
CA THR A 168 8.55 6.20 13.00
C THR A 168 8.25 5.19 14.11
N ASP A 169 9.19 4.97 15.04
CA ASP A 169 9.03 3.96 16.09
C ASP A 169 7.97 4.36 17.11
N LYS A 170 7.97 5.62 17.53
CA LYS A 170 6.95 6.15 18.44
C LYS A 170 5.57 6.09 17.79
N TRP A 171 5.47 6.44 16.51
CA TRP A 171 4.24 6.34 15.76
C TRP A 171 3.74 4.89 15.70
N ALA A 172 4.56 3.95 15.24
CA ALA A 172 4.20 2.55 15.08
C ALA A 172 3.74 1.89 16.39
N ASN A 173 4.34 2.29 17.52
CA ASN A 173 4.07 1.76 18.86
C ASN A 173 3.06 2.60 19.67
N SER A 174 2.49 3.66 19.09
CA SER A 174 1.56 4.57 19.78
C SER A 174 0.22 3.94 20.18
N GLY A 175 -0.16 2.84 19.54
CA GLY A 175 -1.48 2.23 19.72
C GLY A 175 -2.62 2.96 19.01
N ILE A 176 -2.32 4.04 18.28
CA ILE A 176 -3.31 4.77 17.48
C ILE A 176 -3.76 3.88 16.33
N PRO A 177 -5.07 3.77 16.02
CA PRO A 177 -5.57 2.99 14.89
C PRO A 177 -4.88 3.35 13.58
N GLY A 178 -4.34 2.35 12.87
CA GLY A 178 -3.59 2.54 11.63
C GLY A 178 -2.09 2.83 11.79
N SER A 179 -1.60 3.07 13.01
CA SER A 179 -0.18 3.36 13.25
C SER A 179 0.75 2.21 12.86
N LYS A 180 0.30 0.97 12.95
CA LYS A 180 1.07 -0.21 12.55
C LYS A 180 1.06 -0.45 11.04
N GLY A 181 0.26 0.33 10.28
CA GLY A 181 0.12 0.17 8.84
C GLY A 181 -1.01 -0.73 8.40
N PHE A 182 -0.98 -1.12 7.12
CA PHE A 182 -2.05 -1.89 6.49
C PHE A 182 -1.51 -2.96 5.54
N TYR A 183 -2.28 -4.03 5.41
CA TYR A 183 -2.13 -5.03 4.37
C TYR A 183 -3.10 -4.73 3.22
N PHE A 184 -2.56 -4.61 2.03
CA PHE A 184 -3.28 -4.36 0.79
C PHE A 184 -3.36 -5.66 0.01
N LYS A 185 -4.55 -6.25 -0.04
CA LYS A 185 -4.82 -7.56 -0.63
C LYS A 185 -5.65 -7.44 -1.89
N LEU A 186 -5.14 -7.96 -2.98
CA LEU A 186 -5.92 -8.05 -4.21
C LEU A 186 -6.85 -9.26 -4.13
N GLU A 187 -8.17 -9.01 -4.18
CA GLU A 187 -9.20 -10.06 -4.11
C GLU A 187 -9.66 -10.51 -5.50
N ALA A 188 -9.71 -9.60 -6.46
CA ALA A 188 -10.11 -9.88 -7.82
C ALA A 188 -9.40 -8.97 -8.82
N GLY A 189 -9.38 -9.38 -10.05
CA GLY A 189 -8.69 -8.75 -11.15
C GLY A 189 -7.55 -9.67 -11.59
N ASP A 190 -7.62 -10.14 -12.85
CA ASP A 190 -6.60 -10.95 -13.50
C ASP A 190 -6.42 -10.44 -14.92
N ARG A 191 -5.23 -10.66 -15.41
CA ARG A 191 -4.90 -10.46 -16.79
C ARG A 191 -4.20 -11.69 -17.38
#